data_f90f4f99516b13790c79705deb2ed55f
#
_entry.id   f90f4f99516b13790c79705deb2ed55f
#
_cell.length_a   1.000
_cell.length_b   1.000
_cell.length_c   1.000
_cell.angle_alpha   90.00
_cell.angle_beta   90.00
_cell.angle_gamma   90.00
#
_symmetry.space_group_name_H-M   'P 1'
#
loop_
_entity.id
_entity.type
_entity.pdbx_description
1 polymer ?
#
loop_
_entity_poly.entity_id
_entity_poly.type
_entity_poly.pdbx_seq_one_letter_code
_entity_poly.pdbx_strand_id
1 'polypeptide(L)'
;MDAIDRVVTQWAKEKPDLDTEPMAIMGRLMRIAKHMECRVADLHKQYDLKMGEFDVLATLRRAGAPYRLTPSELIASMMLTSGAMTNRLDKLEKKGFIAREHSKEDRRSVTVELTAEGLALIESLIQEHVDVQHSLISGLSADEKSQVNQALKLLLPQFEERISLQKNKE
;
A
#
# COMPACT_ATOMS: atom_id res chain seq x y z
N MET A 1 -28.21 -5.37 3.22
CA MET A 1 -27.60 -6.51 3.97
C MET A 1 -26.42 -7.03 3.15
N ASP A 2 -25.20 -6.90 3.69
CA ASP A 2 -23.98 -7.38 3.05
C ASP A 2 -23.63 -8.82 3.48
N ALA A 3 -22.49 -9.34 2.99
CA ALA A 3 -22.07 -10.71 3.33
C ALA A 3 -21.65 -10.86 4.80
N ILE A 4 -21.21 -9.79 5.45
CA ILE A 4 -20.81 -9.81 6.85
C ILE A 4 -22.05 -9.80 7.75
N ASP A 5 -23.11 -9.08 7.38
CA ASP A 5 -24.38 -9.12 8.12
C ASP A 5 -24.92 -10.55 8.20
N ARG A 6 -24.78 -11.35 7.13
CA ARG A 6 -25.18 -12.76 7.15
C ARG A 6 -24.37 -13.58 8.16
N VAL A 7 -23.06 -13.39 8.21
CA VAL A 7 -22.17 -14.07 9.15
C VAL A 7 -22.54 -13.70 10.60
N VAL A 8 -22.72 -12.42 10.88
CA VAL A 8 -23.14 -11.92 12.20
C VAL A 8 -24.50 -12.52 12.60
N THR A 9 -25.47 -12.55 11.68
CA THR A 9 -26.78 -13.13 11.94
C THR A 9 -26.70 -14.64 12.24
N GLN A 10 -25.82 -15.38 11.56
CA GLN A 10 -25.62 -16.81 11.83
C GLN A 10 -25.03 -17.01 13.24
N TRP A 11 -24.03 -16.22 13.63
CA TRP A 11 -23.47 -16.29 14.98
C TRP A 11 -24.46 -15.91 16.07
N ALA A 12 -25.30 -14.90 15.84
CA ALA A 12 -26.34 -14.53 16.79
C ALA A 12 -27.37 -15.66 17.09
N LYS A 13 -27.57 -16.59 16.13
CA LYS A 13 -28.38 -17.77 16.32
C LYS A 13 -27.69 -18.88 17.08
N GLU A 14 -26.41 -19.13 16.73
CA GLU A 14 -25.64 -20.28 17.27
C GLU A 14 -24.96 -19.97 18.61
N LYS A 15 -24.59 -18.70 18.84
CA LYS A 15 -23.95 -18.21 20.06
C LYS A 15 -24.47 -16.81 20.43
N PRO A 16 -25.66 -16.70 21.02
CA PRO A 16 -26.31 -15.41 21.30
C PRO A 16 -25.49 -14.47 22.20
N ASP A 17 -24.63 -15.03 23.05
CA ASP A 17 -23.79 -14.24 23.98
C ASP A 17 -22.45 -13.82 23.37
N LEU A 18 -22.21 -14.14 22.10
CA LEU A 18 -20.96 -13.76 21.40
C LEU A 18 -21.03 -12.30 20.92
N ASP A 19 -20.12 -11.47 21.41
CA ASP A 19 -19.93 -10.12 20.83
C ASP A 19 -19.34 -10.23 19.43
N THR A 20 -20.15 -9.92 18.42
CA THR A 20 -19.77 -9.98 17.00
C THR A 20 -19.41 -8.62 16.40
N GLU A 21 -19.42 -7.53 17.18
CA GLU A 21 -19.07 -6.19 16.68
C GLU A 21 -17.64 -6.14 16.09
N PRO A 22 -16.59 -6.66 16.79
CA PRO A 22 -15.25 -6.69 16.22
C PRO A 22 -15.17 -7.50 14.92
N MET A 23 -15.89 -8.61 14.84
CA MET A 23 -15.96 -9.45 13.63
C MET A 23 -16.62 -8.70 12.48
N ALA A 24 -17.64 -7.92 12.74
CA ALA A 24 -18.32 -7.11 11.73
C ALA A 24 -17.39 -6.06 11.14
N ILE A 25 -16.61 -5.36 11.97
CA ILE A 25 -15.65 -4.33 11.54
C ILE A 25 -14.51 -4.98 10.75
N MET A 26 -13.83 -5.96 11.34
CA MET A 26 -12.67 -6.59 10.70
C MET A 26 -13.04 -7.33 9.42
N GLY A 27 -14.17 -8.00 9.38
CA GLY A 27 -14.66 -8.70 8.20
C GLY A 27 -14.92 -7.75 7.01
N ARG A 28 -15.48 -6.57 7.27
CA ARG A 28 -15.66 -5.53 6.24
C ARG A 28 -14.34 -4.97 5.76
N LEU A 29 -13.43 -4.63 6.67
CA LEU A 29 -12.09 -4.15 6.30
C LEU A 29 -11.33 -5.16 5.43
N MET A 30 -11.32 -6.43 5.82
CA MET A 30 -10.65 -7.48 5.05
C MET A 30 -11.24 -7.63 3.64
N ARG A 31 -12.56 -7.59 3.49
CA ARG A 31 -13.22 -7.70 2.19
C ARG A 31 -12.95 -6.47 1.31
N ILE A 32 -13.03 -5.28 1.90
CA ILE A 32 -12.73 -4.02 1.19
C ILE A 32 -11.27 -4.02 0.72
N ALA A 33 -10.33 -4.35 1.61
CA ALA A 33 -8.91 -4.43 1.27
C ALA A 33 -8.66 -5.41 0.12
N LYS A 34 -9.28 -6.60 0.16
CA LYS A 34 -9.15 -7.60 -0.89
C LYS A 34 -9.66 -7.11 -2.25
N HIS A 35 -10.83 -6.45 -2.27
CA HIS A 35 -11.38 -5.88 -3.50
C HIS A 35 -10.49 -4.75 -4.05
N MET A 36 -10.01 -3.87 -3.18
CA MET A 36 -9.10 -2.80 -3.55
C MET A 36 -7.81 -3.35 -4.15
N GLU A 37 -7.17 -4.33 -3.48
CA GLU A 37 -5.96 -4.98 -3.98
C GLU A 37 -6.14 -5.57 -5.38
N CYS A 38 -7.25 -6.29 -5.62
CA CYS A 38 -7.52 -6.87 -6.93
C CYS A 38 -7.64 -5.80 -8.01
N ARG A 39 -8.43 -4.73 -7.77
CA ARG A 39 -8.65 -3.68 -8.76
C ARG A 39 -7.36 -2.90 -9.08
N VAL A 40 -6.55 -2.62 -8.06
CA VAL A 40 -5.27 -1.94 -8.24
C VAL A 40 -4.25 -2.86 -8.93
N ALA A 41 -4.23 -4.15 -8.60
CA ALA A 41 -3.36 -5.12 -9.26
C ALA A 41 -3.69 -5.30 -10.74
N ASP A 42 -4.98 -5.27 -11.12
CA ASP A 42 -5.41 -5.31 -12.52
C ASP A 42 -4.88 -4.11 -13.33
N LEU A 43 -4.87 -2.91 -12.74
CA LEU A 43 -4.25 -1.74 -13.35
C LEU A 43 -2.74 -1.92 -13.51
N HIS A 44 -2.04 -2.24 -12.42
CA HIS A 44 -0.58 -2.36 -12.44
C HIS A 44 -0.08 -3.42 -13.42
N LYS A 45 -0.85 -4.51 -13.59
CA LYS A 45 -0.55 -5.58 -14.54
C LYS A 45 -0.50 -5.09 -15.98
N GLN A 46 -1.26 -4.06 -16.36
CA GLN A 46 -1.24 -3.46 -17.70
C GLN A 46 0.12 -2.81 -18.02
N TYR A 47 0.86 -2.42 -16.97
CA TYR A 47 2.20 -1.83 -17.02
C TYR A 47 3.30 -2.83 -16.68
N ASP A 48 2.97 -4.13 -16.65
CA ASP A 48 3.89 -5.20 -16.21
C ASP A 48 4.49 -4.92 -14.82
N LEU A 49 3.72 -4.33 -13.91
CA LEU A 49 4.13 -4.03 -12.55
C LEU A 49 3.36 -4.86 -11.54
N LYS A 50 4.04 -5.23 -10.46
CA LYS A 50 3.41 -5.70 -9.22
C LYS A 50 3.18 -4.52 -8.28
N MET A 51 2.27 -4.68 -7.33
CA MET A 51 1.96 -3.63 -6.34
C MET A 51 3.20 -3.13 -5.60
N GLY A 52 4.12 -4.01 -5.19
CA GLY A 52 5.35 -3.61 -4.53
C GLY A 52 6.35 -2.89 -5.44
N GLU A 53 6.33 -3.13 -6.75
CA GLU A 53 7.13 -2.41 -7.74
C GLU A 53 6.57 -0.99 -7.95
N PHE A 54 5.26 -0.87 -8.06
CA PHE A 54 4.58 0.42 -8.09
C PHE A 54 4.89 1.26 -6.84
N ASP A 55 4.82 0.66 -5.64
CA ASP A 55 5.07 1.36 -4.38
C ASP A 55 6.50 1.91 -4.31
N VAL A 56 7.50 1.21 -4.86
CA VAL A 56 8.88 1.72 -5.01
C VAL A 56 8.90 2.97 -5.89
N LEU A 57 8.32 2.91 -7.09
CA LEU A 57 8.30 4.05 -8.01
C LEU A 57 7.56 5.25 -7.41
N ALA A 58 6.39 5.02 -6.81
CA ALA A 58 5.61 6.05 -6.16
C ALA A 58 6.33 6.67 -4.96
N THR A 59 7.09 5.86 -4.19
CA THR A 59 7.88 6.35 -3.06
C THR A 59 9.02 7.25 -3.52
N LEU A 60 9.77 6.84 -4.53
CA LEU A 60 10.83 7.66 -5.12
C LEU A 60 10.27 8.98 -5.68
N ARG A 61 9.10 8.92 -6.35
CA ARG A 61 8.46 10.11 -6.91
C ARG A 61 8.03 11.11 -5.83
N ARG A 62 7.37 10.64 -4.76
CA ARG A 62 6.89 11.52 -3.68
C ARG A 62 8.00 12.02 -2.75
N ALA A 63 9.20 11.44 -2.81
CA ALA A 63 10.37 11.98 -2.11
C ALA A 63 10.84 13.34 -2.69
N GLY A 64 10.40 13.68 -3.91
CA GLY A 64 10.80 14.91 -4.58
C GLY A 64 12.13 14.78 -5.32
N ALA A 65 12.44 15.78 -6.15
CA ALA A 65 13.70 15.80 -6.89
C ALA A 65 14.90 15.78 -5.91
N PRO A 66 15.94 15.00 -6.20
CA PRO A 66 16.23 14.29 -7.46
C PRO A 66 15.62 12.88 -7.57
N TYR A 67 14.57 12.53 -6.84
CA TYR A 67 13.85 11.24 -6.88
C TYR A 67 14.75 10.05 -6.50
N ARG A 68 15.58 10.25 -5.49
CA ARG A 68 16.63 9.35 -5.05
C ARG A 68 16.51 9.10 -3.54
N LEU A 69 16.63 7.85 -3.14
CA LEU A 69 16.64 7.40 -1.75
C LEU A 69 17.65 6.28 -1.57
N THR A 70 18.19 6.11 -0.37
CA THR A 70 18.85 4.87 0.01
C THR A 70 17.82 3.74 0.17
N PRO A 71 18.21 2.46 0.05
CA PRO A 71 17.31 1.35 0.32
C PRO A 71 16.64 1.40 1.70
N SER A 72 17.34 1.88 2.72
CA SER A 72 16.80 2.02 4.08
C SER A 72 15.74 3.11 4.16
N GLU A 73 15.97 4.29 3.56
CA GLU A 73 14.99 5.37 3.48
C GLU A 73 13.76 4.93 2.65
N LEU A 74 14.01 4.21 1.56
CA LEU A 74 12.94 3.68 0.72
C LEU A 74 12.03 2.72 1.51
N ILE A 75 12.63 1.76 2.24
CA ILE A 75 11.88 0.83 3.10
C ILE A 75 11.09 1.58 4.19
N ALA A 76 11.71 2.58 4.83
CA ALA A 76 11.05 3.36 5.87
C ALA A 76 9.87 4.20 5.35
N SER A 77 9.91 4.59 4.07
CA SER A 77 8.92 5.46 3.44
C SER A 77 7.83 4.70 2.66
N MET A 78 7.99 3.40 2.42
CA MET A 78 7.03 2.61 1.65
C MET A 78 5.73 2.37 2.44
N MET A 79 4.63 2.30 1.71
CA MET A 79 3.33 1.93 2.26
C MET A 79 3.19 0.42 2.49
N LEU A 80 3.97 -0.40 1.77
CA LEU A 80 3.96 -1.86 1.87
C LEU A 80 5.17 -2.36 2.66
N THR A 81 5.10 -3.62 3.08
CA THR A 81 6.18 -4.26 3.84
C THR A 81 7.48 -4.36 3.05
N SER A 82 8.63 -4.32 3.73
CA SER A 82 9.98 -4.40 3.16
C SER A 82 10.33 -5.77 2.51
N GLY A 83 9.46 -6.77 2.68
CA GLY A 83 9.69 -8.11 2.13
C GLY A 83 10.04 -8.09 0.64
N ALA A 84 11.08 -8.84 0.26
CA ALA A 84 11.56 -8.97 -1.11
C ALA A 84 12.01 -7.64 -1.79
N MET A 85 12.51 -6.65 -1.03
CA MET A 85 12.97 -5.37 -1.58
C MET A 85 14.02 -5.57 -2.67
N THR A 86 15.06 -6.37 -2.42
CA THR A 86 16.11 -6.64 -3.41
C THR A 86 15.53 -7.14 -4.73
N ASN A 87 14.62 -8.10 -4.67
CA ASN A 87 13.98 -8.63 -5.88
C ASN A 87 13.13 -7.57 -6.62
N ARG A 88 12.46 -6.67 -5.89
CA ARG A 88 11.71 -5.54 -6.49
C ARG A 88 12.64 -4.58 -7.22
N LEU A 89 13.73 -4.19 -6.57
CA LEU A 89 14.74 -3.30 -7.16
C LEU A 89 15.41 -3.96 -8.37
N ASP A 90 15.80 -5.23 -8.30
CA ASP A 90 16.41 -5.96 -9.43
C ASP A 90 15.48 -5.97 -10.65
N LYS A 91 14.18 -6.20 -10.43
CA LYS A 91 13.20 -6.20 -11.52
C LYS A 91 12.98 -4.82 -12.12
N LEU A 92 12.87 -3.78 -11.29
CA LEU A 92 12.67 -2.42 -11.75
C LEU A 92 13.90 -1.89 -12.49
N GLU A 93 15.11 -2.22 -12.04
CA GLU A 93 16.34 -1.88 -12.73
C GLU A 93 16.45 -2.61 -14.07
N LYS A 94 16.13 -3.91 -14.13
CA LYS A 94 16.07 -4.68 -15.37
C LYS A 94 15.04 -4.11 -16.38
N LYS A 95 13.95 -3.53 -15.88
CA LYS A 95 12.94 -2.84 -16.70
C LYS A 95 13.37 -1.42 -17.12
N GLY A 96 14.48 -0.91 -16.59
CA GLY A 96 14.99 0.42 -16.90
C GLY A 96 14.26 1.56 -16.19
N PHE A 97 13.45 1.29 -15.17
CA PHE A 97 12.65 2.31 -14.45
C PHE A 97 13.40 2.94 -13.28
N ILE A 98 14.39 2.26 -12.76
CA ILE A 98 15.30 2.78 -11.72
C ILE A 98 16.75 2.50 -12.09
N ALA A 99 17.66 3.27 -11.48
CA ALA A 99 19.09 3.01 -11.47
C ALA A 99 19.58 2.90 -10.03
N ARG A 100 20.60 2.07 -9.81
CA ARG A 100 21.33 1.99 -8.53
C ARG A 100 22.72 2.56 -8.72
N GLU A 101 23.08 3.55 -7.91
CA GLU A 101 24.41 4.14 -7.91
C GLU A 101 25.12 3.85 -6.60
N HIS A 102 26.40 3.46 -6.70
CA HIS A 102 27.28 3.38 -5.54
C HIS A 102 27.90 4.76 -5.30
N SER A 103 27.92 5.20 -4.04
CA SER A 103 28.62 6.43 -3.69
C SER A 103 30.10 6.32 -4.05
N LYS A 104 30.66 7.38 -4.63
CA LYS A 104 32.09 7.46 -4.91
C LYS A 104 32.92 7.60 -3.64
N GLU A 105 32.33 8.16 -2.58
CA GLU A 105 32.97 8.42 -1.30
C GLU A 105 32.88 7.22 -0.35
N ASP A 106 31.75 6.50 -0.38
CA ASP A 106 31.57 5.28 0.40
C ASP A 106 30.94 4.20 -0.49
N ARG A 107 31.77 3.24 -0.91
CA ARG A 107 31.35 2.10 -1.75
C ARG A 107 30.30 1.21 -1.11
N ARG A 108 30.02 1.37 0.18
CA ARG A 108 28.95 0.65 0.91
C ARG A 108 27.61 1.35 0.81
N SER A 109 27.60 2.62 0.41
CA SER A 109 26.38 3.41 0.26
C SER A 109 25.85 3.24 -1.17
N VAL A 110 24.65 2.66 -1.28
CA VAL A 110 23.90 2.52 -2.53
C VAL A 110 22.71 3.46 -2.48
N THR A 111 22.46 4.18 -3.56
CA THR A 111 21.24 4.94 -3.77
C THR A 111 20.42 4.36 -4.91
N VAL A 112 19.12 4.50 -4.83
CA VAL A 112 18.15 4.10 -5.83
C VAL A 112 17.47 5.36 -6.34
N GLU A 113 17.43 5.56 -7.65
CA GLU A 113 16.80 6.74 -8.26
C GLU A 113 15.90 6.35 -9.43
N LEU A 114 14.91 7.18 -9.72
CA LEU A 114 14.11 7.04 -10.95
C LEU A 114 14.94 7.40 -12.17
N THR A 115 14.86 6.59 -13.21
CA THR A 115 15.28 6.99 -14.56
C THR A 115 14.26 7.96 -15.17
N ALA A 116 14.59 8.54 -16.33
CA ALA A 116 13.63 9.37 -17.07
C ALA A 116 12.38 8.57 -17.46
N GLU A 117 12.56 7.31 -17.86
CA GLU A 117 11.48 6.38 -18.20
C GLU A 117 10.65 6.03 -16.96
N GLY A 118 11.29 5.77 -15.82
CA GLY A 118 10.60 5.49 -14.56
C GLY A 118 9.80 6.68 -14.07
N LEU A 119 10.33 7.90 -14.20
CA LEU A 119 9.63 9.12 -13.86
C LEU A 119 8.41 9.33 -14.77
N ALA A 120 8.57 9.21 -16.09
CA ALA A 120 7.47 9.35 -17.04
C ALA A 120 6.35 8.33 -16.78
N LEU A 121 6.72 7.07 -16.47
CA LEU A 121 5.78 6.02 -16.14
C LEU A 121 4.97 6.38 -14.88
N ILE A 122 5.64 6.73 -13.79
CA ILE A 122 4.93 6.97 -12.53
C ILE A 122 4.07 8.24 -12.57
N GLU A 123 4.47 9.27 -13.32
CA GLU A 123 3.66 10.47 -13.52
C GLU A 123 2.30 10.15 -14.18
N SER A 124 2.28 9.27 -15.16
CA SER A 124 1.04 8.82 -15.79
C SER A 124 0.26 7.86 -14.88
N LEU A 125 0.94 6.84 -14.38
CA LEU A 125 0.29 5.74 -13.64
C LEU A 125 -0.30 6.17 -12.30
N ILE A 126 0.27 7.18 -11.63
CA ILE A 126 -0.27 7.64 -10.35
C ILE A 126 -1.67 8.24 -10.50
N GLN A 127 -1.95 8.93 -11.62
CA GLN A 127 -3.27 9.47 -11.89
C GLN A 127 -4.28 8.34 -12.10
N GLU A 128 -3.95 7.36 -12.94
CA GLU A 128 -4.82 6.19 -13.16
C GLU A 128 -5.07 5.39 -11.89
N HIS A 129 -4.03 5.26 -11.04
CA HIS A 129 -4.14 4.60 -9.74
C HIS A 129 -5.15 5.32 -8.84
N VAL A 130 -5.09 6.65 -8.76
CA VAL A 130 -6.05 7.45 -8.00
C VAL A 130 -7.45 7.37 -8.61
N ASP A 131 -7.58 7.32 -9.94
CA ASP A 131 -8.88 7.19 -10.61
C ASP A 131 -9.54 5.83 -10.29
N VAL A 132 -8.76 4.74 -10.23
CA VAL A 132 -9.25 3.45 -9.73
C VAL A 132 -9.75 3.58 -8.28
N GLN A 133 -8.99 4.22 -7.40
CA GLN A 133 -9.40 4.45 -6.00
C GLN A 133 -10.67 5.30 -5.92
N HIS A 134 -10.77 6.37 -6.70
CA HIS A 134 -12.00 7.18 -6.81
C HIS A 134 -13.21 6.34 -7.20
N SER A 135 -13.05 5.44 -8.17
CA SER A 135 -14.14 4.57 -8.62
C SER A 135 -14.67 3.66 -7.52
N LEU A 136 -13.77 3.19 -6.63
CA LEU A 136 -14.12 2.28 -5.53
C LEU A 136 -14.96 2.94 -4.42
N ILE A 137 -14.83 4.26 -4.27
CA ILE A 137 -15.57 5.03 -3.25
C ILE A 137 -16.56 6.01 -3.86
N SER A 138 -16.86 5.90 -5.15
CA SER A 138 -17.75 6.82 -5.87
C SER A 138 -19.18 6.83 -5.37
N GLY A 139 -19.65 5.73 -4.76
CA GLY A 139 -20.97 5.62 -4.17
C GLY A 139 -21.14 6.35 -2.82
N LEU A 140 -20.05 6.89 -2.25
CA LEU A 140 -20.11 7.61 -0.98
C LEU A 140 -20.19 9.13 -1.22
N SER A 141 -21.04 9.80 -0.44
CA SER A 141 -21.06 11.26 -0.35
C SER A 141 -19.76 11.81 0.26
N ALA A 142 -19.56 13.12 0.19
CA ALA A 142 -18.39 13.79 0.78
C ALA A 142 -18.31 13.56 2.30
N ASP A 143 -19.45 13.65 2.99
CA ASP A 143 -19.54 13.44 4.44
C ASP A 143 -19.23 12.00 4.82
N GLU A 144 -19.76 11.01 4.11
CA GLU A 144 -19.47 9.59 4.34
C GLU A 144 -17.98 9.28 4.10
N LYS A 145 -17.35 9.82 3.05
CA LYS A 145 -15.90 9.71 2.83
C LYS A 145 -15.10 10.28 3.99
N SER A 146 -15.52 11.43 4.51
CA SER A 146 -14.89 12.07 5.68
C SER A 146 -14.99 11.20 6.92
N GLN A 147 -16.19 10.66 7.21
CA GLN A 147 -16.43 9.78 8.36
C GLN A 147 -15.58 8.51 8.29
N VAL A 148 -15.55 7.85 7.13
CA VAL A 148 -14.72 6.65 6.91
C VAL A 148 -13.24 6.97 7.13
N ASN A 149 -12.74 8.07 6.54
CA ASN A 149 -11.34 8.46 6.70
C ASN A 149 -10.98 8.77 8.16
N GLN A 150 -11.87 9.44 8.91
CA GLN A 150 -11.67 9.71 10.34
C GLN A 150 -11.63 8.42 11.16
N ALA A 151 -12.56 7.50 10.92
CA ALA A 151 -12.58 6.21 11.61
C ALA A 151 -11.30 5.40 11.36
N LEU A 152 -10.81 5.36 10.11
CA LEU A 152 -9.58 4.69 9.75
C LEU A 152 -8.34 5.36 10.38
N LYS A 153 -8.30 6.69 10.48
CA LYS A 153 -7.23 7.42 11.19
C LYS A 153 -7.15 7.10 12.68
N LEU A 154 -8.27 6.78 13.32
CA LEU A 154 -8.28 6.35 14.73
C LEU A 154 -7.85 4.89 14.89
N LEU A 155 -8.13 4.06 13.89
CA LEU A 155 -7.88 2.63 13.95
C LEU A 155 -6.44 2.25 13.59
N LEU A 156 -5.87 2.84 12.54
CA LEU A 156 -4.57 2.48 11.97
C LEU A 156 -3.41 2.54 13.00
N PRO A 157 -3.26 3.57 13.82
CA PRO A 157 -2.15 3.68 14.78
C PRO A 157 -2.08 2.52 15.77
N GLN A 158 -3.24 1.95 16.14
CA GLN A 158 -3.30 0.80 17.06
C GLN A 158 -2.59 -0.45 16.52
N PHE A 159 -2.46 -0.57 15.20
CA PHE A 159 -1.72 -1.66 14.55
C PHE A 159 -0.25 -1.32 14.37
N GLU A 160 0.07 -0.07 14.02
CA GLU A 160 1.45 0.39 13.79
C GLU A 160 2.29 0.36 15.07
N GLU A 161 1.73 0.79 16.20
CA GLU A 161 2.39 0.70 17.51
C GLU A 161 2.70 -0.74 17.91
N ARG A 162 1.81 -1.68 17.66
CA ARG A 162 2.03 -3.10 17.95
C ARG A 162 3.15 -3.71 17.10
N ILE A 163 3.25 -3.32 15.85
CA ILE A 163 4.30 -3.78 14.93
C ILE A 163 5.67 -3.25 15.39
N SER A 164 5.76 -2.00 15.84
CA SER A 164 7.00 -1.41 16.34
C SER A 164 7.48 -2.08 17.65
N LEU A 165 6.56 -2.42 18.54
CA LEU A 165 6.88 -3.12 19.81
C LEU A 165 7.34 -4.57 19.59
N GLN A 166 6.88 -5.24 18.52
CA GLN A 166 7.34 -6.60 18.20
C GLN A 166 8.75 -6.60 17.59
N LYS A 167 9.06 -5.63 16.71
CA LYS A 167 10.40 -5.49 16.11
C LYS A 167 11.51 -5.18 17.12
N ASN A 168 11.17 -4.58 18.25
CA ASN A 168 12.14 -4.26 19.32
C ASN A 168 12.37 -5.43 20.29
N LYS A 169 11.71 -6.58 20.10
CA LYS A 169 11.86 -7.79 20.94
C LYS A 169 12.59 -8.94 20.24
N GLU A 170 12.92 -8.78 18.97
CA GLU A 170 13.79 -9.67 18.18
C GLU A 170 15.19 -9.07 18.00
#